data_cfa84479a6c5ecc58ae332126a9aecb3
#
_entry.id   cfa84479a6c5ecc58ae332126a9aecb3
#
_cell.length_a   1.000
_cell.length_b   1.000
_cell.length_c   1.000
_cell.angle_alpha   90.00
_cell.angle_beta   90.00
_cell.angle_gamma   90.00
#
_symmetry.space_group_name_H-M   'P 1'
#
loop_
_entity.id
_entity.type
_entity.pdbx_description
1 polymer ?
#
loop_
_entity_poly.entity_id
_entity_poly.type
_entity_poly.pdbx_seq_one_letter_code
_entity_poly.pdbx_strand_id
1 'polypeptide(L)'
;MDYELLDKINFPSDLREFKKKDLKQISEELRAKTIETVSKTGGHLGAGLGVVELTVAIHYVFNTPHDKLIWDVGHQAYPHKIITGRKKNIDTLRKKDGVYGFVRRSESEYDPFGTAHSSTAVSAGLGIRAAKDINKDKSKVICVVGDGALSAGLAYEGLNNAGAQKKGLIVILNDNKMSIDKPVGAMSTYLTRLLSSKSYSSLRNIIKKISKTLPSNLSKTLYRTEEYSKGLITGGTLFEELGFYYLGPIDGHNINDMVSVLENIRDNKFDKPVFLHCVTKKGKGYSPAEKSEDKFHGVETVSYTHLRAHETRSD
;
A
#
# COMPACT_ATOMS: atom_id res chain seq x y z
N MET A 1 -3.33 25.70 4.37
CA MET A 1 -4.60 25.18 4.95
C MET A 1 -4.24 24.62 6.31
N ASP A 2 -5.09 24.85 7.28
CA ASP A 2 -4.94 24.23 8.60
C ASP A 2 -5.71 22.91 8.61
N TYR A 3 -5.06 21.85 9.06
CA TYR A 3 -5.64 20.52 9.11
C TYR A 3 -5.91 20.15 10.57
N GLU A 4 -7.18 19.95 10.92
CA GLU A 4 -7.62 19.78 12.30
C GLU A 4 -6.96 18.58 13.01
N LEU A 5 -6.87 17.45 12.34
CA LEU A 5 -6.32 16.20 12.89
C LEU A 5 -4.89 15.93 12.40
N LEU A 6 -4.62 16.14 11.13
CA LEU A 6 -3.30 15.86 10.55
C LEU A 6 -2.21 16.73 11.17
N ASP A 7 -2.50 17.97 11.57
CA ASP A 7 -1.51 18.85 12.17
C ASP A 7 -1.02 18.34 13.53
N LYS A 8 -1.81 17.54 14.22
CA LYS A 8 -1.46 16.86 15.48
C LYS A 8 -0.59 15.62 15.27
N ILE A 9 -0.44 15.13 14.04
CA ILE A 9 0.32 13.93 13.71
C ILE A 9 1.67 14.34 13.15
N ASN A 10 2.75 14.12 13.89
CA ASN A 10 4.12 14.23 13.40
C ASN A 10 4.71 12.87 13.07
N PHE A 11 4.40 11.85 13.87
CA PHE A 11 4.89 10.49 13.72
C PHE A 11 3.74 9.48 13.82
N PRO A 12 3.93 8.24 13.36
CA PRO A 12 2.92 7.18 13.50
C PRO A 12 2.49 6.88 14.93
N SER A 13 3.33 7.18 15.94
CA SER A 13 2.94 7.12 17.35
C SER A 13 1.73 8.01 17.63
N ASP A 14 1.76 9.23 17.12
CA ASP A 14 0.67 10.19 17.35
C ASP A 14 -0.62 9.72 16.65
N LEU A 15 -0.48 9.15 15.44
CA LEU A 15 -1.61 8.57 14.71
C LEU A 15 -2.31 7.45 15.51
N ARG A 16 -1.55 6.64 16.23
CA ARG A 16 -2.10 5.53 17.03
C ARG A 16 -2.90 5.96 18.27
N GLU A 17 -2.76 7.20 18.71
CA GLU A 17 -3.55 7.77 19.80
C GLU A 17 -4.98 8.15 19.37
N PHE A 18 -5.26 8.25 18.07
CA PHE A 18 -6.59 8.59 17.57
C PHE A 18 -7.54 7.39 17.62
N LYS A 19 -8.84 7.68 17.69
CA LYS A 19 -9.88 6.66 17.63
C LYS A 19 -10.10 6.21 16.17
N LYS A 20 -10.50 4.98 15.95
CA LYS A 20 -10.79 4.45 14.58
C LYS A 20 -11.74 5.33 13.78
N LYS A 21 -12.73 5.97 14.43
CA LYS A 21 -13.67 6.89 13.77
C LYS A 21 -13.02 8.11 13.13
N ASP A 22 -11.87 8.54 13.65
CA ASP A 22 -11.16 9.74 13.22
C ASP A 22 -10.28 9.47 11.98
N LEU A 23 -9.96 8.19 11.71
CA LEU A 23 -9.05 7.80 10.63
C LEU A 23 -9.56 8.18 9.24
N LYS A 24 -10.87 8.25 9.05
CA LYS A 24 -11.44 8.70 7.78
C LYS A 24 -11.11 10.17 7.52
N GLN A 25 -11.32 11.05 8.51
CA GLN A 25 -10.97 12.46 8.40
C GLN A 25 -9.46 12.66 8.22
N ILE A 26 -8.64 11.94 8.99
CA ILE A 26 -7.18 11.96 8.83
C ILE A 26 -6.76 11.57 7.40
N SER A 27 -7.41 10.56 6.80
CA SER A 27 -7.15 10.16 5.41
C SER A 27 -7.54 11.26 4.42
N GLU A 28 -8.66 11.94 4.64
CA GLU A 28 -9.10 13.05 3.80
C GLU A 28 -8.14 14.25 3.89
N GLU A 29 -7.70 14.62 5.10
CA GLU A 29 -6.72 15.68 5.32
C GLU A 29 -5.34 15.34 4.74
N LEU A 30 -4.88 14.09 4.90
CA LEU A 30 -3.63 13.62 4.33
C LEU A 30 -3.65 13.63 2.79
N ARG A 31 -4.80 13.31 2.19
CA ARG A 31 -5.05 13.42 0.75
C ARG A 31 -4.94 14.88 0.30
N ALA A 32 -5.63 15.78 0.99
CA ALA A 32 -5.60 17.21 0.68
C ALA A 32 -4.18 17.78 0.79
N LYS A 33 -3.43 17.43 1.84
CA LYS A 33 -2.02 17.83 2.00
C LYS A 33 -1.13 17.26 0.90
N THR A 34 -1.37 16.03 0.47
CA THR A 34 -0.62 15.42 -0.65
C THR A 34 -0.88 16.18 -1.96
N ILE A 35 -2.13 16.54 -2.25
CA ILE A 35 -2.50 17.34 -3.42
C ILE A 35 -1.84 18.73 -3.34
N GLU A 36 -1.97 19.41 -2.20
CA GLU A 36 -1.36 20.72 -1.98
C GLU A 36 0.16 20.69 -2.21
N THR A 37 0.84 19.69 -1.68
CA THR A 37 2.29 19.53 -1.83
C THR A 37 2.67 19.35 -3.30
N VAL A 38 2.08 18.34 -3.97
CA VAL A 38 2.46 18.00 -5.35
C VAL A 38 2.07 19.10 -6.34
N SER A 39 1.01 19.86 -6.08
CA SER A 39 0.68 21.03 -6.91
C SER A 39 1.79 22.10 -6.93
N LYS A 40 2.60 22.17 -5.87
CA LYS A 40 3.72 23.12 -5.74
C LYS A 40 5.06 22.54 -6.20
N THR A 41 5.26 21.22 -6.02
CA THR A 41 6.57 20.58 -6.20
C THR A 41 6.65 19.70 -7.45
N GLY A 42 5.51 19.35 -8.03
CA GLY A 42 5.42 18.27 -8.99
C GLY A 42 5.65 16.90 -8.33
N GLY A 43 5.52 15.82 -9.10
CA GLY A 43 5.80 14.46 -8.63
C GLY A 43 4.69 13.47 -8.96
N HIS A 44 4.73 12.31 -8.29
CA HIS A 44 3.80 11.19 -8.54
C HIS A 44 2.51 11.36 -7.72
N LEU A 45 1.54 12.14 -8.23
CA LEU A 45 0.32 12.43 -7.49
C LEU A 45 -0.63 11.23 -7.42
N GLY A 46 -1.00 10.69 -8.57
CA GLY A 46 -2.04 9.67 -8.64
C GLY A 46 -1.73 8.40 -7.87
N ALA A 47 -0.46 7.97 -7.88
CA ALA A 47 0.00 6.81 -7.12
C ALA A 47 -0.10 7.05 -5.61
N GLY A 48 0.32 8.22 -5.12
CA GLY A 48 0.19 8.61 -3.71
C GLY A 48 -1.26 8.66 -3.24
N LEU A 49 -2.16 9.25 -4.05
CA LEU A 49 -3.58 9.34 -3.72
C LEU A 49 -4.27 7.97 -3.65
N GLY A 50 -3.77 7.00 -4.42
CA GLY A 50 -4.28 5.63 -4.42
C GLY A 50 -3.99 4.85 -3.13
N VAL A 51 -3.01 5.27 -2.33
CA VAL A 51 -2.57 4.55 -1.13
C VAL A 51 -2.75 5.32 0.18
N VAL A 52 -3.54 6.38 0.20
CA VAL A 52 -3.73 7.21 1.41
C VAL A 52 -4.31 6.39 2.54
N GLU A 53 -5.46 5.73 2.34
CA GLU A 53 -6.11 4.91 3.37
C GLU A 53 -5.23 3.72 3.76
N LEU A 54 -4.57 3.09 2.80
CA LEU A 54 -3.63 2.00 3.06
C LEU A 54 -2.46 2.47 3.95
N THR A 55 -1.90 3.65 3.67
CA THR A 55 -0.82 4.25 4.47
C THR A 55 -1.27 4.51 5.90
N VAL A 56 -2.42 5.15 6.08
CA VAL A 56 -3.00 5.43 7.41
C VAL A 56 -3.25 4.11 8.16
N ALA A 57 -3.85 3.12 7.52
CA ALA A 57 -4.15 1.84 8.14
C ALA A 57 -2.88 1.08 8.58
N ILE A 58 -1.85 1.03 7.72
CA ILE A 58 -0.59 0.37 8.07
C ILE A 58 0.06 1.04 9.28
N HIS A 59 0.22 2.37 9.28
CA HIS A 59 0.87 3.08 10.37
C HIS A 59 0.04 3.14 11.65
N TYR A 60 -1.27 3.01 11.56
CA TYR A 60 -2.16 2.88 12.70
C TYR A 60 -2.05 1.51 13.38
N VAL A 61 -1.97 0.45 12.59
CA VAL A 61 -1.98 -0.93 13.09
C VAL A 61 -0.59 -1.42 13.51
N PHE A 62 0.43 -1.16 12.69
CA PHE A 62 1.79 -1.66 12.93
C PHE A 62 2.65 -0.63 13.66
N ASN A 63 3.53 -1.12 14.53
CA ASN A 63 4.43 -0.29 15.33
C ASN A 63 5.68 0.12 14.53
N THR A 64 5.48 0.92 13.46
CA THR A 64 6.59 1.50 12.71
C THR A 64 7.29 2.59 13.52
N PRO A 65 8.62 2.73 13.43
CA PRO A 65 9.57 2.05 12.55
C PRO A 65 10.12 0.70 13.07
N HIS A 66 9.67 0.22 14.24
CA HIS A 66 10.08 -1.08 14.76
C HIS A 66 9.64 -2.20 13.80
N ASP A 67 8.34 -2.25 13.47
CA ASP A 67 7.86 -2.99 12.30
C ASP A 67 8.37 -2.31 11.03
N LYS A 68 8.91 -3.09 10.08
CA LYS A 68 9.55 -2.55 8.88
C LYS A 68 8.56 -2.50 7.72
N LEU A 69 8.36 -1.30 7.19
CA LEU A 69 7.53 -1.06 6.00
C LEU A 69 8.41 -0.74 4.80
N ILE A 70 8.26 -1.52 3.73
CA ILE A 70 9.00 -1.35 2.47
C ILE A 70 8.00 -1.04 1.36
N TRP A 71 8.20 0.08 0.68
CA TRP A 71 7.44 0.47 -0.49
C TRP A 71 8.17 0.03 -1.75
N ASP A 72 7.53 -0.78 -2.59
CA ASP A 72 8.09 -1.10 -3.91
C ASP A 72 8.10 0.16 -4.79
N VAL A 73 9.17 0.41 -5.53
CA VAL A 73 9.44 1.66 -6.24
C VAL A 73 9.53 2.87 -5.32
N GLY A 74 8.54 3.10 -4.44
CA GLY A 74 8.50 4.20 -3.48
C GLY A 74 7.96 5.52 -4.01
N HIS A 75 7.49 5.58 -5.26
CA HIS A 75 6.89 6.78 -5.87
C HIS A 75 5.52 7.13 -5.26
N GLN A 76 4.83 6.17 -4.68
CA GLN A 76 3.54 6.33 -3.99
C GLN A 76 3.67 6.78 -2.53
N ALA A 77 4.90 6.92 -2.00
CA ALA A 77 5.15 7.06 -0.57
C ALA A 77 5.03 8.50 -0.02
N TYR A 78 4.43 9.45 -0.73
CA TYR A 78 4.28 10.83 -0.22
C TYR A 78 3.39 10.91 1.03
N PRO A 79 2.22 10.23 1.10
CA PRO A 79 1.45 10.14 2.33
C PRO A 79 2.25 9.56 3.50
N HIS A 80 3.05 8.52 3.25
CA HIS A 80 3.96 7.94 4.23
C HIS A 80 4.97 8.96 4.75
N LYS A 81 5.61 9.74 3.87
CA LYS A 81 6.58 10.77 4.27
C LYS A 81 5.93 11.85 5.14
N ILE A 82 4.71 12.28 4.82
CA ILE A 82 3.99 13.30 5.59
C ILE A 82 3.78 12.86 7.04
N ILE A 83 3.35 11.63 7.28
CA ILE A 83 3.04 11.14 8.63
C ILE A 83 4.23 10.49 9.36
N THR A 84 5.42 10.51 8.76
CA THR A 84 6.66 9.96 9.33
C THR A 84 7.74 11.04 9.53
N GLY A 85 7.35 12.19 10.06
CA GLY A 85 8.25 13.25 10.51
C GLY A 85 8.65 14.27 9.45
N ARG A 86 8.25 14.09 8.19
CA ARG A 86 8.67 14.98 7.07
C ARG A 86 7.62 16.02 6.69
N LYS A 87 6.48 16.09 7.41
CA LYS A 87 5.38 17.03 7.13
C LYS A 87 5.84 18.48 7.02
N LYS A 88 6.70 18.95 7.93
CA LYS A 88 7.21 20.34 7.94
C LYS A 88 8.03 20.68 6.70
N ASN A 89 8.77 19.72 6.17
CA ASN A 89 9.67 19.92 5.03
C ASN A 89 9.11 19.39 3.71
N ILE A 90 7.86 18.91 3.71
CA ILE A 90 7.30 18.22 2.53
C ILE A 90 7.21 19.13 1.30
N ASP A 91 7.10 20.45 1.49
CA ASP A 91 7.07 21.45 0.41
C ASP A 91 8.45 21.60 -0.28
N THR A 92 9.49 20.92 0.20
CA THR A 92 10.80 20.77 -0.48
C THR A 92 10.91 19.47 -1.27
N LEU A 93 9.81 18.73 -1.43
CA LEU A 93 9.77 17.45 -2.16
C LEU A 93 10.37 17.62 -3.56
N ARG A 94 11.32 16.73 -3.93
CA ARG A 94 12.05 16.71 -5.20
C ARG A 94 12.95 17.92 -5.47
N LYS A 95 13.12 18.82 -4.51
CA LYS A 95 14.07 19.94 -4.62
C LYS A 95 15.47 19.50 -4.16
N LYS A 96 16.48 20.22 -4.61
CA LYS A 96 17.87 20.02 -4.14
C LYS A 96 17.90 20.17 -2.61
N ASP A 97 18.57 19.24 -1.94
CA ASP A 97 18.72 19.19 -0.48
C ASP A 97 17.38 19.12 0.29
N GLY A 98 16.29 18.81 -0.40
CA GLY A 98 14.96 18.66 0.15
C GLY A 98 14.56 17.19 0.30
N VAL A 99 13.25 16.96 0.50
CA VAL A 99 12.66 15.61 0.64
C VAL A 99 12.75 14.88 -0.70
N TYR A 100 13.25 13.65 -0.68
CA TYR A 100 13.40 12.83 -1.89
C TYR A 100 12.05 12.40 -2.47
N GLY A 101 12.00 12.29 -3.79
CA GLY A 101 10.81 11.80 -4.52
C GLY A 101 10.54 10.30 -4.37
N PHE A 102 11.52 9.54 -3.91
CA PHE A 102 11.43 8.11 -3.59
C PHE A 102 11.84 7.86 -2.14
N VAL A 103 11.62 6.65 -1.66
CA VAL A 103 12.02 6.25 -0.31
C VAL A 103 13.54 6.11 -0.23
N ARG A 104 14.15 6.65 0.83
CA ARG A 104 15.60 6.66 0.99
C ARG A 104 16.01 6.47 2.46
N ARG A 105 16.87 5.47 2.71
CA ARG A 105 17.34 5.10 4.06
C ARG A 105 18.01 6.24 4.84
N SER A 106 18.74 7.10 4.14
CA SER A 106 19.43 8.24 4.77
C SER A 106 18.50 9.40 5.12
N GLU A 107 17.23 9.34 4.72
CA GLU A 107 16.24 10.39 4.97
C GLU A 107 15.45 10.16 6.27
N SER A 108 15.16 8.90 6.61
CA SER A 108 14.33 8.58 7.76
C SER A 108 14.53 7.14 8.24
N GLU A 109 14.42 6.92 9.54
CA GLU A 109 14.38 5.58 10.14
C GLU A 109 13.14 4.76 9.72
N TYR A 110 12.09 5.43 9.24
CA TYR A 110 10.88 4.82 8.70
C TYR A 110 11.09 4.25 7.28
N ASP A 111 12.24 4.52 6.68
CA ASP A 111 12.62 4.09 5.33
C ASP A 111 13.71 3.00 5.40
N PRO A 112 13.37 1.75 5.76
CA PRO A 112 14.37 0.70 6.03
C PRO A 112 15.12 0.22 4.79
N PHE A 113 14.59 0.53 3.60
CA PHE A 113 15.17 0.15 2.32
C PHE A 113 15.05 1.29 1.31
N GLY A 114 16.12 1.60 0.60
CA GLY A 114 16.12 2.61 -0.47
C GLY A 114 15.51 2.02 -1.73
N THR A 115 14.61 2.76 -2.36
CA THR A 115 13.86 2.33 -3.55
C THR A 115 14.02 3.30 -4.72
N ALA A 116 13.46 3.01 -5.81
CA ALA A 116 13.24 3.68 -7.09
C ALA A 116 13.11 2.65 -8.21
N HIS A 117 13.78 1.47 -8.07
CA HIS A 117 13.61 0.34 -8.97
C HIS A 117 12.41 -0.51 -8.54
N SER A 118 11.59 -0.92 -9.49
CA SER A 118 10.43 -1.79 -9.25
C SER A 118 10.83 -3.21 -8.86
N SER A 119 9.92 -3.90 -8.17
CA SER A 119 9.97 -5.35 -7.91
C SER A 119 10.99 -5.80 -6.87
N THR A 120 11.63 -4.88 -6.16
CA THR A 120 12.70 -5.16 -5.19
C THR A 120 12.20 -5.41 -3.78
N ALA A 121 10.99 -4.95 -3.44
CA ALA A 121 10.51 -4.90 -2.06
C ALA A 121 10.36 -6.28 -1.42
N VAL A 122 9.88 -7.28 -2.15
CA VAL A 122 9.66 -8.63 -1.60
C VAL A 122 10.98 -9.28 -1.21
N SER A 123 11.99 -9.25 -2.09
CA SER A 123 13.32 -9.80 -1.82
C SER A 123 14.01 -9.07 -0.68
N ALA A 124 13.94 -7.73 -0.65
CA ALA A 124 14.48 -6.92 0.45
C ALA A 124 13.79 -7.23 1.77
N GLY A 125 12.45 -7.32 1.76
CA GLY A 125 11.64 -7.66 2.94
C GLY A 125 11.94 -9.06 3.46
N LEU A 126 12.13 -10.03 2.58
CA LEU A 126 12.52 -11.39 2.94
C LEU A 126 13.88 -11.41 3.65
N GLY A 127 14.87 -10.67 3.11
CA GLY A 127 16.18 -10.54 3.74
C GLY A 127 16.11 -9.91 5.13
N ILE A 128 15.34 -8.82 5.29
CA ILE A 128 15.10 -8.18 6.59
C ILE A 128 14.39 -9.15 7.55
N ARG A 129 13.38 -9.91 7.07
CA ARG A 129 12.69 -10.89 7.90
C ARG A 129 13.62 -12.02 8.35
N ALA A 130 14.48 -12.51 7.46
CA ALA A 130 15.46 -13.54 7.79
C ALA A 130 16.44 -13.05 8.87
N ALA A 131 16.95 -11.83 8.74
CA ALA A 131 17.82 -11.23 9.75
C ALA A 131 17.12 -11.06 11.11
N LYS A 132 15.84 -10.64 11.11
CA LYS A 132 15.04 -10.55 12.34
C LYS A 132 14.81 -11.91 13.00
N ASP A 133 14.60 -12.96 12.22
CA ASP A 133 14.47 -14.33 12.74
C ASP A 133 15.75 -14.80 13.43
N ILE A 134 16.91 -14.56 12.82
CA ILE A 134 18.23 -14.87 13.40
C ILE A 134 18.41 -14.14 14.74
N ASN A 135 18.00 -12.87 14.80
CA ASN A 135 18.11 -12.04 16.01
C ASN A 135 16.93 -12.26 16.99
N LYS A 136 16.03 -13.22 16.73
CA LYS A 136 14.83 -13.48 17.53
C LYS A 136 13.91 -12.27 17.69
N ASP A 137 13.99 -11.31 16.76
CA ASP A 137 13.12 -10.14 16.72
C ASP A 137 11.78 -10.51 16.10
N LYS A 138 10.69 -10.33 16.86
CA LYS A 138 9.32 -10.70 16.46
C LYS A 138 8.57 -9.60 15.72
N SER A 139 9.19 -8.44 15.51
CA SER A 139 8.56 -7.34 14.77
C SER A 139 8.25 -7.75 13.33
N LYS A 140 7.23 -7.13 12.77
CA LYS A 140 6.70 -7.49 11.45
C LYS A 140 7.54 -6.86 10.34
N VAL A 141 7.46 -7.47 9.15
CA VAL A 141 8.00 -6.90 7.91
C VAL A 141 6.89 -6.88 6.88
N ILE A 142 6.58 -5.70 6.38
CA ILE A 142 5.49 -5.41 5.45
C ILE A 142 6.08 -4.86 4.15
N CYS A 143 5.70 -5.45 3.02
CA CYS A 143 6.06 -4.99 1.68
C CYS A 143 4.81 -4.56 0.94
N VAL A 144 4.74 -3.32 0.48
CA VAL A 144 3.66 -2.84 -0.41
C VAL A 144 4.17 -2.85 -1.84
N VAL A 145 3.51 -3.63 -2.69
CA VAL A 145 3.91 -3.86 -4.08
C VAL A 145 2.76 -3.48 -5.01
N GLY A 146 3.02 -2.69 -6.03
CA GLY A 146 2.03 -2.38 -7.07
C GLY A 146 1.86 -3.55 -8.04
N ASP A 147 0.68 -3.65 -8.67
CA ASP A 147 0.35 -4.66 -9.67
C ASP A 147 1.32 -4.65 -10.87
N GLY A 148 1.74 -3.48 -11.32
CA GLY A 148 2.76 -3.35 -12.37
C GLY A 148 4.13 -3.90 -11.94
N ALA A 149 4.54 -3.67 -10.70
CA ALA A 149 5.81 -4.17 -10.17
C ALA A 149 5.80 -5.69 -9.94
N LEU A 150 4.62 -6.26 -9.69
CA LEU A 150 4.46 -7.70 -9.47
C LEU A 150 4.73 -8.54 -10.73
N SER A 151 4.72 -7.93 -11.90
CA SER A 151 4.92 -8.62 -13.19
C SER A 151 6.39 -8.96 -13.51
N ALA A 152 7.35 -8.42 -12.78
CA ALA A 152 8.78 -8.62 -13.06
C ALA A 152 9.36 -9.88 -12.37
N GLY A 153 10.37 -10.48 -12.99
CA GLY A 153 10.99 -11.73 -12.52
C GLY A 153 11.49 -11.67 -11.09
N LEU A 154 12.09 -10.56 -10.67
CA LEU A 154 12.58 -10.36 -9.30
C LEU A 154 11.48 -10.47 -8.25
N ALA A 155 10.26 -10.01 -8.55
CA ALA A 155 9.11 -10.16 -7.65
C ALA A 155 8.73 -11.65 -7.50
N TYR A 156 8.69 -12.40 -8.59
CA TYR A 156 8.42 -13.85 -8.56
C TYR A 156 9.48 -14.62 -7.79
N GLU A 157 10.75 -14.30 -7.99
CA GLU A 157 11.84 -14.91 -7.24
C GLU A 157 11.70 -14.65 -5.74
N GLY A 158 11.40 -13.41 -5.35
CA GLY A 158 11.14 -13.04 -3.97
C GLY A 158 9.95 -13.78 -3.36
N LEU A 159 8.84 -13.88 -4.08
CA LEU A 159 7.63 -14.62 -3.65
C LEU A 159 7.93 -16.13 -3.52
N ASN A 160 8.57 -16.74 -4.52
CA ASN A 160 8.93 -18.13 -4.50
C ASN A 160 9.81 -18.47 -3.27
N ASN A 161 10.82 -17.66 -2.99
CA ASN A 161 11.68 -17.85 -1.83
C ASN A 161 10.94 -17.65 -0.50
N ALA A 162 10.08 -16.63 -0.40
CA ALA A 162 9.33 -16.32 0.81
C ALA A 162 8.39 -17.49 1.18
N GLY A 163 7.69 -18.04 0.20
CA GLY A 163 6.83 -19.19 0.39
C GLY A 163 7.58 -20.46 0.77
N ALA A 164 8.67 -20.77 0.06
CA ALA A 164 9.50 -21.94 0.33
C ALA A 164 10.10 -21.91 1.74
N GLN A 165 10.56 -20.74 2.20
CA GLN A 165 11.14 -20.55 3.53
C GLN A 165 10.10 -20.40 4.64
N LYS A 166 8.81 -20.27 4.32
CA LYS A 166 7.70 -20.07 5.27
C LYS A 166 7.98 -18.94 6.26
N LYS A 167 8.61 -17.86 5.79
CA LYS A 167 8.95 -16.70 6.62
C LYS A 167 7.73 -15.83 6.86
N GLY A 168 7.60 -15.28 8.07
CA GLY A 168 6.50 -14.40 8.46
C GLY A 168 6.55 -13.01 7.79
N LEU A 169 6.53 -12.99 6.46
CA LEU A 169 6.50 -11.78 5.62
C LEU A 169 5.05 -11.42 5.30
N ILE A 170 4.72 -10.13 5.32
CA ILE A 170 3.44 -9.60 4.88
C ILE A 170 3.66 -8.88 3.56
N VAL A 171 3.07 -9.37 2.48
CA VAL A 171 3.08 -8.73 1.16
C VAL A 171 1.68 -8.16 0.91
N ILE A 172 1.59 -6.86 0.66
CA ILE A 172 0.35 -6.16 0.33
C ILE A 172 0.43 -5.78 -1.15
N LEU A 173 -0.41 -6.41 -1.96
CA LEU A 173 -0.61 -6.03 -3.35
C LEU A 173 -1.54 -4.83 -3.41
N ASN A 174 -1.04 -3.71 -3.93
CA ASN A 174 -1.82 -2.54 -4.30
C ASN A 174 -2.23 -2.66 -5.76
N ASP A 175 -3.40 -3.27 -6.01
CA ASP A 175 -3.95 -3.48 -7.35
C ASP A 175 -4.85 -2.31 -7.73
N ASN A 176 -4.35 -1.42 -8.58
CA ASN A 176 -5.11 -0.29 -9.10
C ASN A 176 -5.36 -0.41 -10.63
N LYS A 177 -5.00 -1.55 -11.22
CA LYS A 177 -5.12 -1.85 -12.65
C LYS A 177 -4.41 -0.84 -13.55
N MET A 178 -3.34 -0.23 -13.05
CA MET A 178 -2.62 0.80 -13.76
C MET A 178 -1.15 0.87 -13.31
N SER A 179 -0.24 0.79 -14.28
CA SER A 179 1.17 1.10 -14.09
C SER A 179 1.43 2.56 -14.52
N ILE A 180 2.42 2.83 -15.35
CA ILE A 180 2.53 4.10 -16.09
C ILE A 180 1.37 4.19 -17.09
N ASP A 181 1.10 3.06 -17.77
CA ASP A 181 -0.03 2.83 -18.67
C ASP A 181 -0.82 1.59 -18.22
N LYS A 182 -1.82 1.17 -18.98
CA LYS A 182 -2.59 -0.05 -18.69
C LYS A 182 -1.66 -1.25 -18.62
N PRO A 183 -1.76 -2.08 -17.57
CA PRO A 183 -0.87 -3.22 -17.40
C PRO A 183 -1.16 -4.27 -18.49
N VAL A 184 -0.08 -4.87 -19.00
CA VAL A 184 -0.12 -5.92 -20.01
C VAL A 184 0.40 -7.25 -19.47
N GLY A 185 0.12 -8.34 -20.18
CA GLY A 185 0.66 -9.66 -19.87
C GLY A 185 -0.26 -10.56 -19.03
N ALA A 186 0.19 -11.79 -18.84
CA ALA A 186 -0.60 -12.85 -18.22
C ALA A 186 -0.96 -12.55 -16.75
N MET A 187 -0.07 -11.88 -16.00
CA MET A 187 -0.32 -11.51 -14.61
C MET A 187 -1.50 -10.52 -14.50
N SER A 188 -1.54 -9.49 -15.34
CA SER A 188 -2.64 -8.54 -15.37
C SER A 188 -3.97 -9.23 -15.69
N THR A 189 -3.96 -10.14 -16.67
CA THR A 189 -5.13 -10.96 -17.01
C THR A 189 -5.55 -11.85 -15.85
N TYR A 190 -4.60 -12.45 -15.15
CA TYR A 190 -4.83 -13.28 -13.97
C TYR A 190 -5.48 -12.48 -12.82
N LEU A 191 -4.93 -11.32 -12.46
CA LEU A 191 -5.49 -10.45 -11.42
C LEU A 191 -6.90 -9.98 -11.79
N THR A 192 -7.12 -9.59 -13.04
CA THR A 192 -8.46 -9.21 -13.53
C THR A 192 -9.46 -10.37 -13.41
N ARG A 193 -9.04 -11.61 -13.69
CA ARG A 193 -9.88 -12.80 -13.53
C ARG A 193 -10.19 -13.09 -12.07
N LEU A 194 -9.22 -12.92 -11.17
CA LEU A 194 -9.47 -13.03 -9.73
C LEU A 194 -10.55 -12.04 -9.26
N LEU A 195 -10.50 -10.79 -9.72
CA LEU A 195 -11.47 -9.75 -9.36
C LEU A 195 -12.88 -10.03 -9.94
N SER A 196 -12.96 -10.63 -11.13
CA SER A 196 -14.22 -10.88 -11.83
C SER A 196 -14.89 -12.21 -11.45
N SER A 197 -14.21 -13.06 -10.68
CA SER A 197 -14.76 -14.37 -10.30
C SER A 197 -15.97 -14.24 -9.36
N LYS A 198 -16.97 -15.14 -9.52
CA LYS A 198 -18.17 -15.21 -8.63
C LYS A 198 -17.78 -15.42 -7.16
N SER A 199 -16.61 -15.99 -6.91
CA SER A 199 -16.03 -16.18 -5.58
C SER A 199 -15.75 -14.84 -4.88
N TYR A 200 -15.40 -13.78 -5.62
CA TYR A 200 -15.20 -12.43 -5.08
C TYR A 200 -16.43 -11.83 -4.44
N SER A 201 -17.61 -11.98 -5.06
CA SER A 201 -18.87 -11.44 -4.52
C SER A 201 -19.28 -12.17 -3.23
N SER A 202 -19.01 -13.47 -3.14
CA SER A 202 -19.28 -14.27 -1.95
C SER A 202 -18.32 -13.93 -0.80
N LEU A 203 -17.01 -13.75 -1.07
CA LEU A 203 -16.03 -13.35 -0.07
C LEU A 203 -16.32 -11.96 0.49
N ARG A 204 -16.66 -10.99 -0.34
CA ARG A 204 -17.06 -9.64 0.10
C ARG A 204 -18.25 -9.67 1.07
N ASN A 205 -19.19 -10.56 0.83
CA ASN A 205 -20.35 -10.74 1.71
C ASN A 205 -19.97 -11.46 3.02
N ILE A 206 -19.03 -12.38 2.98
CA ILE A 206 -18.52 -13.09 4.17
C ILE A 206 -17.69 -12.14 5.04
N ILE A 207 -16.78 -11.36 4.47
CA ILE A 207 -15.98 -10.35 5.21
C ILE A 207 -16.92 -9.31 5.85
N LYS A 208 -17.95 -8.84 5.14
CA LYS A 208 -18.99 -7.96 5.71
C LYS A 208 -19.79 -8.59 6.85
N LYS A 209 -20.02 -9.90 6.83
CA LYS A 209 -20.70 -10.61 7.93
C LYS A 209 -19.77 -10.81 9.12
N ILE A 210 -18.49 -11.13 8.90
CA ILE A 210 -17.49 -11.34 9.96
C ILE A 210 -17.19 -10.04 10.70
N SER A 211 -17.10 -8.91 9.99
CA SER A 211 -16.86 -7.59 10.62
C SER A 211 -18.00 -7.11 11.51
N LYS A 212 -19.19 -7.69 11.39
CA LYS A 212 -20.40 -7.25 12.12
C LYS A 212 -20.83 -8.13 13.30
N THR A 213 -20.36 -9.39 13.42
CA THR A 213 -21.14 -10.33 14.26
C THR A 213 -20.36 -11.39 15.05
N LEU A 214 -19.01 -11.51 15.07
CA LEU A 214 -18.37 -12.64 15.76
C LEU A 214 -17.34 -12.25 16.83
N PRO A 215 -17.40 -12.88 18.02
CA PRO A 215 -16.34 -12.84 19.03
C PRO A 215 -15.08 -13.55 18.52
N SER A 216 -13.93 -13.04 18.96
CA SER A 216 -12.57 -13.41 18.50
C SER A 216 -12.21 -14.92 18.51
N ASN A 217 -12.94 -15.74 19.27
CA ASN A 217 -12.64 -17.16 19.40
C ASN A 217 -13.27 -18.07 18.34
N LEU A 218 -14.35 -17.66 17.70
CA LEU A 218 -15.01 -18.45 16.64
C LEU A 218 -14.41 -18.24 15.24
N SER A 219 -13.69 -17.15 15.03
CA SER A 219 -13.03 -16.85 13.75
C SER A 219 -11.97 -17.89 13.36
N LYS A 220 -11.24 -18.46 14.34
CA LYS A 220 -10.17 -19.44 14.11
C LYS A 220 -10.64 -20.76 13.49
N THR A 221 -11.84 -21.21 13.86
CA THR A 221 -12.39 -22.49 13.37
C THR A 221 -13.02 -22.34 11.99
N LEU A 222 -13.65 -21.20 11.72
CA LEU A 222 -14.26 -20.92 10.42
C LEU A 222 -13.23 -20.73 9.30
N TYR A 223 -12.08 -20.07 9.58
CA TYR A 223 -11.00 -19.94 8.60
C TYR A 223 -10.42 -21.31 8.18
N ARG A 224 -10.27 -22.24 9.12
CA ARG A 224 -9.76 -23.60 8.82
C ARG A 224 -10.73 -24.42 7.99
N THR A 225 -12.04 -24.29 8.23
CA THR A 225 -13.05 -25.08 7.50
C THR A 225 -13.28 -24.53 6.08
N GLU A 226 -13.14 -23.21 5.88
CA GLU A 226 -13.23 -22.59 4.55
C GLU A 226 -12.02 -22.89 3.67
N GLU A 227 -10.82 -23.01 4.24
CA GLU A 227 -9.59 -23.36 3.50
C GLU A 227 -9.72 -24.76 2.86
N TYR A 228 -10.30 -25.71 3.57
CA TYR A 228 -10.54 -27.06 3.06
C TYR A 228 -11.64 -27.14 1.98
N SER A 229 -12.66 -26.31 2.08
CA SER A 229 -13.75 -26.31 1.08
C SER A 229 -13.43 -25.51 -0.18
N LYS A 230 -12.53 -24.53 -0.11
CA LYS A 230 -12.12 -23.71 -1.29
C LYS A 230 -11.10 -24.43 -2.17
N GLY A 231 -10.17 -25.18 -1.60
CA GLY A 231 -9.21 -25.99 -2.36
C GLY A 231 -9.86 -27.08 -3.23
N LEU A 232 -11.08 -27.49 -2.87
CA LEU A 232 -11.82 -28.53 -3.61
C LEU A 232 -12.70 -27.98 -4.74
N ILE A 233 -13.01 -26.68 -4.76
CA ILE A 233 -14.01 -26.12 -5.70
C ILE A 233 -13.43 -25.16 -6.74
N THR A 234 -12.27 -24.51 -6.50
CA THR A 234 -11.76 -23.44 -7.39
C THR A 234 -10.29 -23.51 -7.78
N GLY A 235 -9.51 -24.52 -7.35
CA GLY A 235 -8.04 -24.49 -7.52
C GLY A 235 -7.45 -23.28 -6.80
N GLY A 236 -6.38 -23.44 -6.02
CA GLY A 236 -5.74 -22.35 -5.29
C GLY A 236 -5.32 -21.18 -6.19
N THR A 237 -5.18 -19.99 -5.60
CA THR A 237 -4.58 -18.88 -6.33
C THR A 237 -3.09 -19.16 -6.57
N LEU A 238 -2.49 -18.51 -7.57
CA LEU A 238 -1.03 -18.57 -7.78
C LEU A 238 -0.24 -18.30 -6.48
N PHE A 239 -0.73 -17.40 -5.65
CA PHE A 239 -0.06 -17.05 -4.39
C PHE A 239 -0.16 -18.16 -3.34
N GLU A 240 -1.27 -18.89 -3.30
CA GLU A 240 -1.44 -20.08 -2.45
C GLU A 240 -0.54 -21.23 -2.90
N GLU A 241 -0.42 -21.45 -4.21
CA GLU A 241 0.52 -22.42 -4.80
C GLU A 241 1.99 -22.08 -4.48
N LEU A 242 2.31 -20.76 -4.43
CA LEU A 242 3.62 -20.29 -3.97
C LEU A 242 3.81 -20.38 -2.44
N GLY A 243 2.83 -20.87 -1.69
CA GLY A 243 2.94 -21.10 -0.25
C GLY A 243 2.52 -19.92 0.65
N PHE A 244 1.75 -18.96 0.13
CA PHE A 244 1.21 -17.85 0.93
C PHE A 244 -0.18 -18.15 1.47
N TYR A 245 -0.53 -17.48 2.57
CA TYR A 245 -1.92 -17.22 2.90
C TYR A 245 -2.42 -16.06 2.03
N TYR A 246 -3.34 -16.35 1.14
CA TYR A 246 -3.97 -15.32 0.32
C TYR A 246 -5.22 -14.77 1.00
N LEU A 247 -5.24 -13.44 1.19
CA LEU A 247 -6.35 -12.70 1.75
C LEU A 247 -6.81 -11.62 0.75
N GLY A 248 -8.09 -11.58 0.48
CA GLY A 248 -8.64 -10.58 -0.42
C GLY A 248 -9.36 -11.19 -1.63
N PRO A 249 -9.66 -10.37 -2.66
CA PRO A 249 -9.38 -8.93 -2.71
C PRO A 249 -10.28 -8.12 -1.77
N ILE A 250 -9.71 -7.06 -1.17
CA ILE A 250 -10.44 -6.12 -0.31
C ILE A 250 -10.40 -4.70 -0.88
N ASP A 251 -11.36 -3.86 -0.49
CA ASP A 251 -11.40 -2.46 -0.87
C ASP A 251 -10.33 -1.67 -0.08
N GLY A 252 -9.25 -1.26 -0.75
CA GLY A 252 -8.15 -0.51 -0.15
C GLY A 252 -8.51 0.93 0.23
N HIS A 253 -9.71 1.42 -0.13
CA HIS A 253 -10.23 2.73 0.28
C HIS A 253 -11.21 2.67 1.45
N ASN A 254 -11.59 1.48 1.90
CA ASN A 254 -12.36 1.32 3.12
C ASN A 254 -11.43 1.21 4.32
N ILE A 255 -11.16 2.33 4.98
CA ILE A 255 -10.22 2.40 6.11
C ILE A 255 -10.60 1.46 7.26
N ASN A 256 -11.89 1.26 7.53
CA ASN A 256 -12.35 0.40 8.61
C ASN A 256 -12.08 -1.08 8.32
N ASP A 257 -12.38 -1.52 7.09
CA ASP A 257 -12.09 -2.89 6.65
C ASP A 257 -10.58 -3.13 6.62
N MET A 258 -9.80 -2.16 6.11
CA MET A 258 -8.34 -2.21 6.10
C MET A 258 -7.75 -2.38 7.49
N VAL A 259 -8.15 -1.54 8.44
CA VAL A 259 -7.67 -1.62 9.84
C VAL A 259 -8.02 -2.97 10.43
N SER A 260 -9.27 -3.44 10.27
CA SER A 260 -9.73 -4.73 10.81
C SER A 260 -8.94 -5.92 10.27
N VAL A 261 -8.66 -5.94 8.96
CA VAL A 261 -7.88 -7.02 8.34
C VAL A 261 -6.42 -6.96 8.78
N LEU A 262 -5.81 -5.77 8.82
CA LEU A 262 -4.41 -5.62 9.25
C LEU A 262 -4.23 -5.95 10.73
N GLU A 263 -5.18 -5.60 11.61
CA GLU A 263 -5.18 -6.05 13.02
C GLU A 263 -5.22 -7.59 13.12
N ASN A 264 -6.07 -8.24 12.33
CA ASN A 264 -6.11 -9.69 12.28
C ASN A 264 -4.77 -10.29 11.81
N ILE A 265 -4.13 -9.69 10.80
CA ILE A 265 -2.81 -10.13 10.31
C ILE A 265 -1.74 -9.92 11.39
N ARG A 266 -1.76 -8.81 12.11
CA ARG A 266 -0.82 -8.51 13.20
C ARG A 266 -0.94 -9.50 14.36
N ASP A 267 -2.16 -9.77 14.80
CA ASP A 267 -2.47 -10.45 16.06
C ASP A 267 -2.47 -12.00 15.93
N ASN A 268 -2.69 -12.50 14.73
CA ASN A 268 -2.66 -13.94 14.47
C ASN A 268 -1.24 -14.42 14.12
N LYS A 269 -0.96 -15.65 14.52
CA LYS A 269 0.25 -16.37 14.10
C LYS A 269 -0.05 -17.14 12.83
N PHE A 270 0.62 -16.73 11.76
CA PHE A 270 0.61 -17.50 10.51
C PHE A 270 1.92 -18.30 10.43
N ASP A 271 1.81 -19.56 10.00
CA ASP A 271 2.94 -20.46 9.73
C ASP A 271 3.52 -20.29 8.31
N LYS A 272 2.90 -19.39 7.53
CA LYS A 272 3.25 -19.05 6.15
C LYS A 272 3.27 -17.52 6.00
N PRO A 273 3.94 -16.98 4.97
CA PRO A 273 3.80 -15.56 4.63
C PRO A 273 2.37 -15.23 4.22
N VAL A 274 1.98 -13.99 4.43
CA VAL A 274 0.64 -13.47 4.10
C VAL A 274 0.72 -12.64 2.82
N PHE A 275 -0.21 -12.86 1.89
CA PHE A 275 -0.39 -12.07 0.70
C PHE A 275 -1.77 -11.39 0.75
N LEU A 276 -1.80 -10.10 1.06
CA LEU A 276 -3.01 -9.30 1.13
C LEU A 276 -3.24 -8.56 -0.19
N HIS A 277 -4.33 -8.87 -0.87
CA HIS A 277 -4.71 -8.22 -2.13
C HIS A 277 -5.67 -7.06 -1.86
N CYS A 278 -5.19 -5.83 -2.05
CA CYS A 278 -5.96 -4.60 -1.90
C CYS A 278 -6.28 -4.01 -3.27
N VAL A 279 -7.54 -3.77 -3.54
CA VAL A 279 -8.00 -3.07 -4.75
C VAL A 279 -8.12 -1.59 -4.45
N THR A 280 -7.40 -0.77 -5.22
CA THR A 280 -7.40 0.68 -5.07
C THR A 280 -7.73 1.38 -6.38
N LYS A 281 -7.78 2.70 -6.35
CA LYS A 281 -7.98 3.55 -7.52
C LYS A 281 -6.91 4.63 -7.53
N LYS A 282 -6.07 4.63 -8.55
CA LYS A 282 -5.08 5.67 -8.78
C LYS A 282 -5.75 7.04 -8.94
N GLY A 283 -5.24 8.08 -8.26
CA GLY A 283 -5.85 9.41 -8.28
C GLY A 283 -7.10 9.58 -7.41
N LYS A 284 -7.41 8.61 -6.53
CA LYS A 284 -8.62 8.58 -5.69
C LYS A 284 -8.85 9.88 -4.92
N GLY A 285 -10.09 10.40 -5.03
CA GLY A 285 -10.53 11.59 -4.31
C GLY A 285 -10.10 12.93 -4.93
N TYR A 286 -9.44 12.89 -6.11
CA TYR A 286 -9.11 14.08 -6.89
C TYR A 286 -9.67 13.96 -8.32
N SER A 287 -10.82 14.60 -8.58
CA SER A 287 -11.57 14.44 -9.82
C SER A 287 -10.74 14.67 -11.09
N PRO A 288 -9.83 15.66 -11.17
CA PRO A 288 -8.96 15.81 -12.35
C PRO A 288 -8.09 14.57 -12.60
N ALA A 289 -7.46 14.02 -11.56
CA ALA A 289 -6.64 12.81 -11.69
C ALA A 289 -7.48 11.57 -12.01
N GLU A 290 -8.67 11.44 -11.41
CA GLU A 290 -9.57 10.32 -11.70
C GLU A 290 -10.08 10.31 -13.14
N LYS A 291 -10.18 11.47 -13.79
CA LYS A 291 -10.64 11.61 -15.18
C LYS A 291 -9.51 11.54 -16.20
N SER A 292 -8.30 11.91 -15.84
CA SER A 292 -7.13 11.83 -16.73
C SER A 292 -6.81 10.40 -17.13
N GLU A 293 -6.29 10.18 -18.32
CA GLU A 293 -5.90 8.85 -18.81
C GLU A 293 -4.73 8.29 -17.99
N ASP A 294 -3.71 9.10 -17.75
CA ASP A 294 -2.51 8.74 -16.96
C ASP A 294 -2.75 8.75 -15.45
N LYS A 295 -3.94 9.17 -15.00
CA LYS A 295 -4.31 9.33 -13.58
C LYS A 295 -3.33 10.22 -12.81
N PHE A 296 -2.72 11.19 -13.48
CA PHE A 296 -1.66 12.03 -12.93
C PHE A 296 -0.51 11.20 -12.35
N HIS A 297 -0.02 10.26 -13.15
CA HIS A 297 1.11 9.43 -12.75
C HIS A 297 2.33 10.29 -12.40
N GLY A 298 2.71 11.21 -13.28
CA GLY A 298 3.72 12.22 -13.05
C GLY A 298 3.16 13.60 -13.37
N VAL A 299 3.26 14.51 -12.42
CA VAL A 299 2.83 15.92 -12.57
C VAL A 299 4.06 16.80 -12.54
N GLU A 300 4.20 17.66 -13.55
CA GLU A 300 5.22 18.70 -13.57
C GLU A 300 4.67 20.00 -13.00
N THR A 301 5.55 20.81 -12.39
CA THR A 301 5.20 22.18 -12.01
C THR A 301 5.10 23.01 -13.28
N VAL A 302 3.94 23.62 -13.52
CA VAL A 302 3.79 24.59 -14.60
C VAL A 302 4.54 25.85 -14.20
N SER A 303 5.68 26.11 -14.83
CA SER A 303 6.39 27.38 -14.68
C SER A 303 5.61 28.47 -15.43
N TYR A 304 5.47 29.66 -14.83
CA TYR A 304 4.86 30.84 -15.46
C TYR A 304 5.50 31.18 -16.81
N THR A 305 6.78 30.84 -16.98
CA THR A 305 7.50 31.03 -18.25
C THR A 305 6.98 30.13 -19.38
N HIS A 306 6.46 28.94 -19.07
CA HIS A 306 5.85 28.05 -20.07
C HIS A 306 4.47 28.52 -20.51
N LEU A 307 3.68 29.13 -19.62
CA LEU A 307 2.38 29.71 -19.97
C LEU A 307 2.54 30.88 -20.93
N ARG A 308 3.52 31.75 -20.71
CA ARG A 308 3.82 32.86 -21.63
C ARG A 308 4.29 32.42 -23.02
N ALA A 309 5.03 31.35 -23.12
CA ALA A 309 5.49 30.82 -24.41
C ALA A 309 4.35 30.26 -25.29
N HIS A 310 3.24 29.86 -24.70
CA HIS A 310 2.05 29.43 -25.43
C HIS A 310 1.14 30.58 -25.84
N GLU A 311 1.10 31.68 -25.05
CA GLU A 311 0.31 32.88 -25.36
C GLU A 311 0.91 33.70 -26.51
N THR A 312 2.22 33.61 -26.73
CA THR A 312 2.92 34.37 -27.80
C THR A 312 2.95 33.65 -29.16
N ARG A 313 2.32 32.48 -29.30
CA ARG A 313 2.23 31.75 -30.58
C ARG A 313 0.89 31.84 -31.30
N SER A 314 0.03 32.72 -30.89
CA SER A 314 -1.30 32.96 -31.51
C SER A 314 -1.42 34.30 -32.20
N ASP A 315 -0.32 34.79 -32.83
CA ASP A 315 -0.35 35.90 -33.82
C ASP A 315 0.20 35.41 -35.17
#